data_59023fe7d8ce1e761065633e6eac9e16
#
_entry.id   59023fe7d8ce1e761065633e6eac9e16
#
_cell.length_a   1.000
_cell.length_b   1.000
_cell.length_c   1.000
_cell.angle_alpha   90.00
_cell.angle_beta   90.00
_cell.angle_gamma   90.00
#
_symmetry.space_group_name_H-M   'P 1'
#
loop_
_entity.id
_entity.type
_entity.pdbx_description
1 polymer ?
#
loop_
_entity_poly.entity_id
_entity_poly.type
_entity_poly.pdbx_seq_one_letter_code
_entity_poly.pdbx_strand_id
1 'polypeptide(L)'
;MSAQIRDMTKGSPAKLILLFAVPLMLGNIFQQLYTMVDTVVVGQVAGVQALAALGAVEWIMWMVLGVSTGVTQGFSILISQHYGARKWNDLKKAVAHSYLLTAITAVSLLIVSQLAARWILMLLNTPDNIIGMSLIYLRIVFCGIPVVAAYNIFASVLRALGNSRTPLIAMIIAALINVILDLTFVAVLHWGVAGAALATVTAQAFSALYCFMIVRKIDIVHTSKEDFETVPGLNRKLLGLGAPILFQDVIISVGGLAVQFVINGYGFLFVAGFTATNKLYGVLEMAAISYGYAIVSYVGQNLGAGKIDRIKKGIHTSAFLAFLTSACISIMMFLFGKFLLSMFISGDPTQAEQVLGIAWHYLSIMASCLCILYFLYVYRSALQGLGNTMLPMLSGVVEFFVRVGVALLLPQFIGQNGIFYAEIAAWTGATVLLVVSYYISIRKFM
;
A
#
# COMPACT_ATOMS: atom_id res chain seq x y z
N MET A 1 8.68 0.67 27.93
CA MET A 1 7.64 1.54 27.35
C MET A 1 6.40 0.68 27.17
N SER A 2 5.29 1.00 27.85
CA SER A 2 4.02 0.29 27.64
C SER A 2 3.62 0.47 26.20
N ALA A 3 3.30 -0.63 25.50
CA ALA A 3 2.77 -0.56 24.14
C ALA A 3 1.53 0.34 24.15
N GLN A 4 1.59 1.52 23.52
CA GLN A 4 0.49 2.48 23.54
C GLN A 4 -0.67 1.97 22.70
N ILE A 5 -1.47 1.06 23.30
CA ILE A 5 -2.77 0.64 22.77
C ILE A 5 -3.74 1.78 22.94
N ARG A 6 -4.52 2.08 21.90
CA ARG A 6 -5.51 3.15 21.94
C ARG A 6 -6.91 2.61 21.70
N ASP A 7 -7.78 2.77 22.70
CA ASP A 7 -9.21 2.51 22.56
C ASP A 7 -9.86 3.60 21.68
N MET A 8 -10.21 3.26 20.44
CA MET A 8 -10.85 4.16 19.51
C MET A 8 -12.35 4.32 19.73
N THR A 9 -12.91 3.59 20.72
CA THR A 9 -14.33 3.67 21.07
C THR A 9 -14.66 4.85 21.99
N LYS A 10 -13.65 5.63 22.43
CA LYS A 10 -13.78 6.78 23.34
C LYS A 10 -13.01 7.98 22.85
N GLY A 11 -13.48 9.18 23.17
CA GLY A 11 -12.82 10.43 22.81
C GLY A 11 -13.27 11.01 21.45
N SER A 12 -12.64 12.10 21.00
CA SER A 12 -12.97 12.79 19.74
C SER A 12 -12.52 11.96 18.53
N PRO A 13 -13.41 11.66 17.55
CA PRO A 13 -13.05 10.95 16.32
C PRO A 13 -11.90 11.61 15.56
N ALA A 14 -11.93 12.94 15.39
CA ALA A 14 -10.89 13.68 14.66
C ALA A 14 -9.51 13.47 15.28
N LYS A 15 -9.40 13.64 16.61
CA LYS A 15 -8.15 13.47 17.34
C LYS A 15 -7.63 12.04 17.24
N LEU A 16 -8.51 11.03 17.34
CA LEU A 16 -8.14 9.63 17.26
C LEU A 16 -7.62 9.26 15.87
N ILE A 17 -8.32 9.68 14.83
CA ILE A 17 -7.97 9.40 13.43
C ILE A 17 -6.66 10.09 13.05
N LEU A 18 -6.48 11.37 13.37
CA LEU A 18 -5.24 12.09 13.07
C LEU A 18 -4.04 11.54 13.83
N LEU A 19 -4.19 11.29 15.14
CA LEU A 19 -3.10 10.71 15.96
C LEU A 19 -2.74 9.29 15.56
N PHE A 20 -3.58 8.63 14.77
CA PHE A 20 -3.29 7.32 14.20
C PHE A 20 -2.73 7.43 12.77
N ALA A 21 -3.33 8.26 11.91
CA ALA A 21 -2.95 8.39 10.50
C ALA A 21 -1.59 9.07 10.33
N VAL A 22 -1.30 10.15 11.09
CA VAL A 22 -0.05 10.92 10.95
C VAL A 22 1.21 10.06 11.18
N PRO A 23 1.32 9.23 12.24
CA PRO A 23 2.47 8.34 12.37
C PRO A 23 2.63 7.36 11.21
N LEU A 24 1.53 6.79 10.69
CA LEU A 24 1.59 5.88 9.54
C LEU A 24 2.04 6.61 8.27
N MET A 25 1.55 7.81 8.04
CA MET A 25 1.97 8.64 6.91
C MET A 25 3.47 8.91 6.96
N LEU A 26 4.00 9.30 8.13
CA LEU A 26 5.44 9.49 8.31
C LEU A 26 6.22 8.20 8.06
N GLY A 27 5.74 7.05 8.56
CA GLY A 27 6.36 5.75 8.32
C GLY A 27 6.42 5.41 6.83
N ASN A 28 5.33 5.60 6.11
CA ASN A 28 5.26 5.36 4.67
C ASN A 28 6.19 6.32 3.88
N ILE A 29 6.30 7.58 4.31
CA ILE A 29 7.25 8.54 3.71
C ILE A 29 8.70 8.06 3.93
N PHE A 30 9.06 7.63 5.14
CA PHE A 30 10.38 7.06 5.39
C PHE A 30 10.66 5.82 4.55
N GLN A 31 9.66 4.97 4.35
CA GLN A 31 9.77 3.82 3.45
C GLN A 31 10.05 4.26 2.01
N GLN A 32 9.33 5.24 1.51
CA GLN A 32 9.53 5.76 0.15
C GLN A 32 10.93 6.39 -0.02
N LEU A 33 11.39 7.11 1.00
CA LEU A 33 12.71 7.74 0.99
C LEU A 33 13.84 6.69 0.91
N TYR A 34 13.79 5.62 1.72
CA TYR A 34 14.84 4.61 1.62
C TYR A 34 14.81 3.86 0.28
N THR A 35 13.65 3.60 -0.30
CA THR A 35 13.55 2.98 -1.64
C THR A 35 14.19 3.89 -2.72
N MET A 36 14.05 5.22 -2.56
CA MET A 36 14.73 6.16 -3.45
C MET A 36 16.26 6.12 -3.26
N VAL A 37 16.74 6.07 -2.01
CA VAL A 37 18.17 5.96 -1.70
C VAL A 37 18.75 4.66 -2.26
N ASP A 38 18.08 3.52 -2.07
CA ASP A 38 18.47 2.21 -2.65
C ASP A 38 18.64 2.33 -4.17
N THR A 39 17.64 2.90 -4.86
CA THR A 39 17.69 3.12 -6.31
C THR A 39 18.89 4.00 -6.74
N VAL A 40 19.19 5.05 -5.99
CA VAL A 40 20.32 5.96 -6.26
C VAL A 40 21.65 5.23 -6.01
N VAL A 41 21.81 4.53 -4.91
CA VAL A 41 23.04 3.78 -4.57
C VAL A 41 23.32 2.71 -5.63
N VAL A 42 22.31 1.92 -6.00
CA VAL A 42 22.45 0.89 -7.03
C VAL A 42 22.80 1.54 -8.39
N GLY A 43 22.12 2.60 -8.78
CA GLY A 43 22.35 3.27 -10.06
C GLY A 43 23.74 3.87 -10.18
N GLN A 44 24.25 4.51 -9.12
CA GLN A 44 25.56 5.16 -9.13
C GLN A 44 26.73 4.18 -8.97
N VAL A 45 26.56 3.12 -8.18
CA VAL A 45 27.65 2.20 -7.84
C VAL A 45 27.65 0.95 -8.72
N ALA A 46 26.48 0.31 -8.92
CA ALA A 46 26.36 -0.90 -9.72
C ALA A 46 26.06 -0.65 -11.20
N GLY A 47 25.78 0.62 -11.55
CA GLY A 47 25.65 1.09 -12.93
C GLY A 47 24.23 0.99 -13.51
N VAL A 48 24.09 1.50 -14.73
CA VAL A 48 22.80 1.67 -15.42
C VAL A 48 22.08 0.33 -15.66
N GLN A 49 22.81 -0.74 -15.94
CA GLN A 49 22.20 -2.08 -16.13
C GLN A 49 21.57 -2.61 -14.86
N ALA A 50 22.21 -2.41 -13.70
CA ALA A 50 21.66 -2.78 -12.41
C ALA A 50 20.39 -1.97 -12.08
N LEU A 51 20.41 -0.68 -12.35
CA LEU A 51 19.24 0.18 -12.21
C LEU A 51 18.08 -0.26 -13.10
N ALA A 52 18.36 -0.59 -14.37
CA ALA A 52 17.36 -1.11 -15.29
C ALA A 52 16.80 -2.47 -14.84
N ALA A 53 17.65 -3.34 -14.24
CA ALA A 53 17.22 -4.60 -13.68
C ALA A 53 16.24 -4.42 -12.50
N LEU A 54 16.46 -3.44 -11.61
CA LEU A 54 15.54 -3.09 -10.52
C LEU A 54 14.21 -2.58 -11.07
N GLY A 55 14.26 -1.68 -12.05
CA GLY A 55 13.05 -1.14 -12.68
C GLY A 55 12.18 -2.21 -13.35
N ALA A 56 12.81 -3.20 -14.01
CA ALA A 56 12.11 -4.30 -14.67
C ALA A 56 11.30 -5.18 -13.71
N VAL A 57 11.68 -5.25 -12.43
CA VAL A 57 11.05 -6.10 -11.42
C VAL A 57 10.10 -5.35 -10.49
N GLU A 58 10.05 -4.04 -10.53
CA GLU A 58 9.29 -3.19 -9.60
C GLU A 58 7.81 -3.62 -9.52
N TRP A 59 7.13 -3.74 -10.65
CA TRP A 59 5.72 -4.14 -10.71
C TRP A 59 5.47 -5.56 -10.22
N ILE A 60 6.40 -6.48 -10.51
CA ILE A 60 6.31 -7.87 -10.03
C ILE A 60 6.37 -7.87 -8.51
N MET A 61 7.29 -7.11 -7.93
CA MET A 61 7.43 -6.99 -6.48
C MET A 61 6.18 -6.38 -5.84
N TRP A 62 5.65 -5.29 -6.40
CA TRP A 62 4.41 -4.67 -5.91
C TRP A 62 3.25 -5.67 -5.88
N MET A 63 3.07 -6.43 -6.96
CA MET A 63 2.02 -7.43 -7.05
C MET A 63 2.20 -8.54 -6.02
N VAL A 64 3.40 -9.13 -5.92
CA VAL A 64 3.67 -10.26 -5.01
C VAL A 64 3.61 -9.85 -3.54
N LEU A 65 4.21 -8.72 -3.18
CA LEU A 65 4.19 -8.22 -1.80
C LEU A 65 2.81 -7.68 -1.41
N GLY A 66 2.06 -7.11 -2.35
CA GLY A 66 0.68 -6.66 -2.19
C GLY A 66 -0.26 -7.78 -1.74
N VAL A 67 -0.07 -9.01 -2.23
CA VAL A 67 -0.81 -10.20 -1.77
C VAL A 67 -0.69 -10.38 -0.25
N SER A 68 0.53 -10.30 0.28
CA SER A 68 0.77 -10.44 1.72
C SER A 68 0.11 -9.31 2.53
N THR A 69 0.17 -8.09 2.03
CA THR A 69 -0.41 -6.90 2.68
C THR A 69 -1.94 -6.99 2.71
N GLY A 70 -2.57 -7.31 1.58
CA GLY A 70 -4.04 -7.41 1.46
C GLY A 70 -4.63 -8.46 2.40
N VAL A 71 -4.03 -9.66 2.46
CA VAL A 71 -4.48 -10.73 3.35
C VAL A 71 -4.39 -10.32 4.82
N THR A 72 -3.26 -9.79 5.26
CA THR A 72 -3.05 -9.40 6.66
C THR A 72 -3.88 -8.19 7.07
N GLN A 73 -4.16 -7.27 6.14
CA GLN A 73 -5.09 -6.16 6.37
C GLN A 73 -6.52 -6.68 6.60
N GLY A 74 -6.97 -7.67 5.84
CA GLY A 74 -8.27 -8.29 6.04
C GLY A 74 -8.41 -8.94 7.41
N PHE A 75 -7.36 -9.62 7.90
CA PHE A 75 -7.36 -10.21 9.24
C PHE A 75 -7.47 -9.15 10.33
N SER A 76 -6.85 -7.98 10.16
CA SER A 76 -6.91 -6.88 11.12
C SER A 76 -8.34 -6.38 11.38
N ILE A 77 -9.25 -6.55 10.42
CA ILE A 77 -10.66 -6.17 10.55
C ILE A 77 -11.33 -6.97 11.67
N LEU A 78 -11.22 -8.29 11.64
CA LEU A 78 -11.81 -9.15 12.65
C LEU A 78 -11.15 -8.92 14.02
N ILE A 79 -9.83 -8.76 14.05
CA ILE A 79 -9.07 -8.45 15.27
C ILE A 79 -9.56 -7.15 15.89
N SER A 80 -9.75 -6.09 15.11
CA SER A 80 -10.25 -4.80 15.60
C SER A 80 -11.70 -4.90 16.12
N GLN A 81 -12.56 -5.69 15.47
CA GLN A 81 -13.93 -5.94 15.92
C GLN A 81 -13.96 -6.68 17.25
N HIS A 82 -13.18 -7.76 17.41
CA HIS A 82 -13.10 -8.48 18.70
C HIS A 82 -12.51 -7.63 19.81
N TYR A 83 -11.50 -6.80 19.50
CA TYR A 83 -10.93 -5.85 20.45
C TYR A 83 -11.98 -4.84 20.93
N GLY A 84 -12.75 -4.24 20.01
CA GLY A 84 -13.83 -3.31 20.34
C GLY A 84 -14.95 -3.95 21.16
N ALA A 85 -15.28 -5.20 20.86
CA ALA A 85 -16.27 -6.00 21.59
C ALA A 85 -15.78 -6.49 22.95
N ARG A 86 -14.49 -6.30 23.28
CA ARG A 86 -13.83 -6.83 24.49
C ARG A 86 -13.90 -8.35 24.63
N LYS A 87 -13.99 -9.07 23.52
CA LYS A 87 -14.03 -10.53 23.46
C LYS A 87 -12.61 -11.08 23.41
N TRP A 88 -11.92 -11.09 24.55
CA TRP A 88 -10.49 -11.37 24.63
C TRP A 88 -10.11 -12.78 24.14
N ASN A 89 -10.91 -13.79 24.44
CA ASN A 89 -10.67 -15.16 23.98
C ASN A 89 -10.82 -15.28 22.45
N ASP A 90 -11.89 -14.69 21.89
CA ASP A 90 -12.08 -14.66 20.43
C ASP A 90 -10.98 -13.85 19.74
N LEU A 91 -10.51 -12.77 20.39
CA LEU A 91 -9.39 -11.95 19.91
C LEU A 91 -8.11 -12.79 19.81
N LYS A 92 -7.74 -13.54 20.87
CA LYS A 92 -6.54 -14.39 20.88
C LYS A 92 -6.60 -15.47 19.80
N LYS A 93 -7.75 -16.14 19.67
CA LYS A 93 -7.98 -17.15 18.61
C LYS A 93 -7.88 -16.52 17.22
N ALA A 94 -8.49 -15.36 16.99
CA ALA A 94 -8.39 -14.66 15.72
C ALA A 94 -6.94 -14.27 15.39
N VAL A 95 -6.15 -13.82 16.37
CA VAL A 95 -4.72 -13.51 16.20
C VAL A 95 -3.91 -14.77 15.89
N ALA A 96 -4.11 -15.86 16.65
CA ALA A 96 -3.40 -17.13 16.43
C ALA A 96 -3.66 -17.70 15.02
N HIS A 97 -4.93 -17.77 14.62
CA HIS A 97 -5.31 -18.23 13.29
C HIS A 97 -4.83 -17.28 12.17
N SER A 98 -4.77 -15.97 12.43
CA SER A 98 -4.17 -15.02 11.50
C SER A 98 -2.67 -15.27 11.29
N TYR A 99 -1.92 -15.62 12.34
CA TYR A 99 -0.51 -16.01 12.21
C TYR A 99 -0.35 -17.27 11.35
N LEU A 100 -1.16 -18.30 11.64
CA LEU A 100 -1.14 -19.56 10.89
C LEU A 100 -1.45 -19.33 9.40
N LEU A 101 -2.53 -18.61 9.08
CA LEU A 101 -2.93 -18.34 7.70
C LEU A 101 -1.91 -17.45 6.98
N THR A 102 -1.32 -16.47 7.67
CA THR A 102 -0.23 -15.65 7.12
C THR A 102 1.00 -16.50 6.80
N ALA A 103 1.39 -17.43 7.68
CA ALA A 103 2.51 -18.34 7.44
C ALA A 103 2.26 -19.25 6.23
N ILE A 104 1.06 -19.83 6.14
CA ILE A 104 0.66 -20.67 4.98
C ILE A 104 0.69 -19.83 3.69
N THR A 105 0.11 -18.64 3.70
CA THR A 105 0.11 -17.74 2.53
C THR A 105 1.53 -17.36 2.12
N ALA A 106 2.40 -17.02 3.10
CA ALA A 106 3.78 -16.62 2.84
C ALA A 106 4.59 -17.75 2.23
N VAL A 107 4.48 -18.99 2.75
CA VAL A 107 5.18 -20.16 2.20
C VAL A 107 4.66 -20.51 0.81
N SER A 108 3.34 -20.50 0.61
CA SER A 108 2.74 -20.74 -0.71
C SER A 108 3.19 -19.70 -1.73
N LEU A 109 3.17 -18.41 -1.34
CA LEU A 109 3.61 -17.32 -2.21
C LEU A 109 5.11 -17.40 -2.53
N LEU A 110 5.95 -17.74 -1.54
CA LEU A 110 7.38 -17.97 -1.73
C LEU A 110 7.63 -19.07 -2.78
N ILE A 111 6.97 -20.22 -2.64
CA ILE A 111 7.17 -21.36 -3.57
C ILE A 111 6.71 -20.95 -4.98
N VAL A 112 5.50 -20.41 -5.11
CA VAL A 112 4.93 -20.01 -6.40
C VAL A 112 5.79 -18.95 -7.08
N SER A 113 6.19 -17.90 -6.35
CA SER A 113 6.98 -16.82 -6.91
C SER A 113 8.40 -17.26 -7.31
N GLN A 114 9.06 -18.14 -6.53
CA GLN A 114 10.37 -18.70 -6.88
C GLN A 114 10.32 -19.53 -8.16
N LEU A 115 9.27 -20.35 -8.32
CA LEU A 115 9.09 -21.16 -9.53
C LEU A 115 8.73 -20.29 -10.74
N ALA A 116 7.92 -19.27 -10.55
CA ALA A 116 7.43 -18.40 -11.62
C ALA A 116 8.43 -17.29 -12.02
N ALA A 117 9.41 -16.93 -11.17
CA ALA A 117 10.26 -15.75 -11.35
C ALA A 117 10.86 -15.63 -12.76
N ARG A 118 11.48 -16.71 -13.27
CA ARG A 118 12.09 -16.72 -14.61
C ARG A 118 11.05 -16.59 -15.73
N TRP A 119 9.94 -17.31 -15.60
CA TRP A 119 8.85 -17.28 -16.58
C TRP A 119 8.19 -15.91 -16.67
N ILE A 120 7.98 -15.24 -15.55
CA ILE A 120 7.43 -13.90 -15.51
C ILE A 120 8.36 -12.91 -16.22
N LEU A 121 9.68 -12.95 -15.96
CA LEU A 121 10.64 -12.08 -16.62
C LEU A 121 10.68 -12.30 -18.13
N MET A 122 10.62 -13.56 -18.58
CA MET A 122 10.54 -13.88 -20.02
C MET A 122 9.21 -13.39 -20.64
N LEU A 123 8.09 -13.56 -19.93
CA LEU A 123 6.77 -13.08 -20.39
C LEU A 123 6.73 -11.56 -20.55
N LEU A 124 7.45 -10.85 -19.69
CA LEU A 124 7.57 -9.38 -19.74
C LEU A 124 8.63 -8.90 -20.74
N ASN A 125 9.20 -9.80 -21.55
CA ASN A 125 10.26 -9.51 -22.52
C ASN A 125 11.43 -8.72 -21.89
N THR A 126 11.85 -9.11 -20.68
CA THR A 126 13.00 -8.51 -20.02
C THR A 126 14.25 -8.72 -20.88
N PRO A 127 15.02 -7.68 -21.22
CA PRO A 127 16.21 -7.81 -22.07
C PRO A 127 17.25 -8.77 -21.53
N ASP A 128 17.89 -9.56 -22.41
CA ASP A 128 18.85 -10.61 -22.06
C ASP A 128 20.05 -10.11 -21.23
N ASN A 129 20.47 -8.86 -21.47
CA ASN A 129 21.59 -8.24 -20.76
C ASN A 129 21.30 -7.91 -19.28
N ILE A 130 20.03 -7.86 -18.86
CA ILE A 130 19.64 -7.56 -17.48
C ILE A 130 18.84 -8.67 -16.80
N ILE A 131 18.32 -9.66 -17.55
CA ILE A 131 17.44 -10.71 -17.01
C ILE A 131 18.14 -11.51 -15.88
N GLY A 132 19.45 -11.72 -15.99
CA GLY A 132 20.25 -12.41 -14.96
C GLY A 132 20.25 -11.64 -13.63
N MET A 133 20.51 -10.33 -13.69
CA MET A 133 20.48 -9.45 -12.51
C MET A 133 19.08 -9.33 -11.92
N SER A 134 18.07 -9.15 -12.76
CA SER A 134 16.66 -9.12 -12.35
C SER A 134 16.24 -10.40 -11.65
N LEU A 135 16.65 -11.55 -12.15
CA LEU A 135 16.33 -12.85 -11.56
C LEU A 135 17.00 -13.05 -10.20
N ILE A 136 18.28 -12.66 -10.04
CA ILE A 136 19.00 -12.72 -8.77
C ILE A 136 18.29 -11.84 -7.73
N TYR A 137 17.98 -10.60 -8.10
CA TYR A 137 17.27 -9.67 -7.23
C TYR A 137 15.92 -10.23 -6.78
N LEU A 138 15.08 -10.68 -7.72
CA LEU A 138 13.78 -11.27 -7.42
C LEU A 138 13.86 -12.47 -6.51
N ARG A 139 14.78 -13.38 -6.76
CA ARG A 139 14.94 -14.60 -5.94
C ARG A 139 15.28 -14.25 -4.49
N ILE A 140 16.17 -13.30 -4.26
CA ILE A 140 16.54 -12.87 -2.91
C ILE A 140 15.34 -12.21 -2.22
N VAL A 141 14.64 -11.29 -2.90
CA VAL A 141 13.45 -10.62 -2.34
C VAL A 141 12.33 -11.63 -2.07
N PHE A 142 12.12 -12.60 -2.95
CA PHE A 142 11.12 -13.65 -2.75
C PHE A 142 11.47 -14.56 -1.57
N CYS A 143 12.75 -14.85 -1.32
CA CYS A 143 13.18 -15.51 -0.07
C CYS A 143 12.82 -14.67 1.16
N GLY A 144 12.72 -13.36 1.04
CA GLY A 144 12.26 -12.42 2.08
C GLY A 144 10.74 -12.38 2.30
N ILE A 145 9.90 -13.00 1.45
CA ILE A 145 8.44 -12.99 1.59
C ILE A 145 7.96 -13.38 2.99
N PRO A 146 8.47 -14.45 3.64
CA PRO A 146 8.04 -14.78 5.00
C PRO A 146 8.35 -13.69 6.02
N VAL A 147 9.45 -12.95 5.83
CA VAL A 147 9.85 -11.83 6.70
C VAL A 147 8.89 -10.65 6.53
N VAL A 148 8.58 -10.30 5.28
CA VAL A 148 7.63 -9.23 4.96
C VAL A 148 6.24 -9.57 5.48
N ALA A 149 5.80 -10.82 5.31
CA ALA A 149 4.52 -11.30 5.83
C ALA A 149 4.47 -11.24 7.37
N ALA A 150 5.56 -11.60 8.05
CA ALA A 150 5.67 -11.47 9.50
C ALA A 150 5.57 -10.01 9.96
N TYR A 151 6.26 -9.08 9.28
CA TYR A 151 6.10 -7.65 9.56
C TYR A 151 4.65 -7.22 9.37
N ASN A 152 4.05 -7.56 8.23
CA ASN A 152 2.69 -7.14 7.88
C ASN A 152 1.66 -7.63 8.89
N ILE A 153 1.73 -8.89 9.35
CA ILE A 153 0.77 -9.40 10.33
C ILE A 153 0.96 -8.76 11.70
N PHE A 154 2.21 -8.61 12.21
CA PHE A 154 2.44 -7.96 13.48
C PHE A 154 2.03 -6.48 13.45
N ALA A 155 2.34 -5.75 12.37
CA ALA A 155 1.89 -4.39 12.17
C ALA A 155 0.35 -4.30 12.09
N SER A 156 -0.30 -5.27 11.44
CA SER A 156 -1.77 -5.33 11.33
C SER A 156 -2.44 -5.60 12.67
N VAL A 157 -1.88 -6.48 13.51
CA VAL A 157 -2.34 -6.68 14.89
C VAL A 157 -2.21 -5.39 15.70
N LEU A 158 -1.05 -4.73 15.64
CA LEU A 158 -0.80 -3.46 16.35
C LEU A 158 -1.78 -2.36 15.89
N ARG A 159 -2.00 -2.23 14.58
CA ARG A 159 -2.96 -1.28 14.01
C ARG A 159 -4.39 -1.59 14.48
N ALA A 160 -4.81 -2.85 14.49
CA ALA A 160 -6.13 -3.26 14.96
C ALA A 160 -6.37 -2.87 16.44
N LEU A 161 -5.32 -2.86 17.26
CA LEU A 161 -5.34 -2.42 18.67
C LEU A 161 -5.20 -0.89 18.83
N GLY A 162 -5.15 -0.13 17.75
CA GLY A 162 -5.00 1.33 17.80
C GLY A 162 -3.55 1.83 17.98
N ASN A 163 -2.55 0.98 17.80
CA ASN A 163 -1.14 1.36 17.88
C ASN A 163 -0.55 1.57 16.48
N SER A 164 -0.38 2.83 16.07
CA SER A 164 0.28 3.23 14.82
C SER A 164 1.74 3.66 15.01
N ARG A 165 2.16 3.93 16.26
CA ARG A 165 3.51 4.40 16.56
C ARG A 165 4.56 3.31 16.44
N THR A 166 4.22 2.09 16.86
CA THR A 166 5.15 0.96 16.76
C THR A 166 5.51 0.63 15.30
N PRO A 167 4.55 0.49 14.36
CA PRO A 167 4.87 0.37 12.94
C PRO A 167 5.71 1.54 12.40
N LEU A 168 5.44 2.80 12.78
CA LEU A 168 6.28 3.94 12.41
C LEU A 168 7.74 3.75 12.84
N ILE A 169 7.96 3.43 14.12
CA ILE A 169 9.32 3.24 14.65
C ILE A 169 10.02 2.08 13.93
N ALA A 170 9.29 0.99 13.67
CA ALA A 170 9.80 -0.14 12.89
C ALA A 170 10.27 0.29 11.49
N MET A 171 9.47 1.12 10.80
CA MET A 171 9.82 1.64 9.48
C MET A 171 11.03 2.57 9.50
N ILE A 172 11.15 3.44 10.51
CA ILE A 172 12.33 4.31 10.67
C ILE A 172 13.58 3.45 10.91
N ILE A 173 13.50 2.45 11.78
CA ILE A 173 14.61 1.53 12.04
C ILE A 173 15.01 0.80 10.74
N ALA A 174 14.02 0.29 9.99
CA ALA A 174 14.28 -0.37 8.72
C ALA A 174 14.94 0.57 7.72
N ALA A 175 14.46 1.79 7.58
CA ALA A 175 15.02 2.77 6.66
C ALA A 175 16.50 3.05 6.98
N LEU A 176 16.84 3.27 8.24
CA LEU A 176 18.22 3.52 8.67
C LEU A 176 19.13 2.31 8.42
N ILE A 177 18.67 1.10 8.80
CA ILE A 177 19.42 -0.15 8.58
C ILE A 177 19.58 -0.41 7.07
N ASN A 178 18.54 -0.22 6.27
CA ASN A 178 18.61 -0.43 4.83
C ASN A 178 19.68 0.48 4.19
N VAL A 179 19.66 1.79 4.46
CA VAL A 179 20.66 2.74 3.91
C VAL A 179 22.09 2.33 4.32
N ILE A 180 22.30 1.95 5.58
CA ILE A 180 23.64 1.51 6.05
C ILE A 180 24.07 0.23 5.32
N LEU A 181 23.16 -0.73 5.16
CA LEU A 181 23.46 -2.00 4.50
C LEU A 181 23.63 -1.83 2.98
N ASP A 182 22.86 -0.95 2.32
CA ASP A 182 23.05 -0.63 0.91
C ASP A 182 24.43 -0.05 0.65
N LEU A 183 24.85 0.94 1.45
CA LEU A 183 26.18 1.49 1.36
C LEU A 183 27.25 0.42 1.63
N THR A 184 27.02 -0.49 2.59
CA THR A 184 27.97 -1.56 2.90
C THR A 184 28.01 -2.61 1.80
N PHE A 185 26.87 -3.17 1.41
CA PHE A 185 26.82 -4.31 0.49
C PHE A 185 27.03 -3.89 -0.96
N VAL A 186 26.48 -2.74 -1.37
CA VAL A 186 26.57 -2.27 -2.75
C VAL A 186 27.84 -1.44 -2.96
N ALA A 187 28.13 -0.43 -2.10
CA ALA A 187 29.22 0.49 -2.34
C ALA A 187 30.58 -0.03 -1.84
N VAL A 188 30.63 -0.73 -0.69
CA VAL A 188 31.90 -1.22 -0.12
C VAL A 188 32.22 -2.64 -0.61
N LEU A 189 31.24 -3.57 -0.51
CA LEU A 189 31.45 -4.99 -0.88
C LEU A 189 31.20 -5.27 -2.37
N HIS A 190 30.67 -4.32 -3.12
CA HIS A 190 30.39 -4.42 -4.56
C HIS A 190 29.51 -5.63 -4.95
N TRP A 191 28.52 -5.99 -4.10
CA TRP A 191 27.59 -7.11 -4.37
C TRP A 191 26.48 -6.73 -5.36
N GLY A 192 26.46 -5.50 -5.87
CA GLY A 192 25.50 -5.03 -6.88
C GLY A 192 24.04 -5.22 -6.47
N VAL A 193 23.21 -5.70 -7.39
CA VAL A 193 21.77 -5.93 -7.14
C VAL A 193 21.48 -6.94 -6.04
N ALA A 194 22.35 -7.93 -5.84
CA ALA A 194 22.21 -8.91 -4.76
C ALA A 194 22.39 -8.26 -3.40
N GLY A 195 23.33 -7.29 -3.29
CA GLY A 195 23.56 -6.51 -2.08
C GLY A 195 22.34 -5.69 -1.69
N ALA A 196 21.75 -4.98 -2.64
CA ALA A 196 20.53 -4.19 -2.43
C ALA A 196 19.34 -5.07 -1.99
N ALA A 197 19.13 -6.21 -2.65
CA ALA A 197 18.07 -7.14 -2.25
C ALA A 197 18.27 -7.67 -0.82
N LEU A 198 19.50 -8.05 -0.45
CA LEU A 198 19.83 -8.53 0.89
C LEU A 198 19.67 -7.42 1.94
N ALA A 199 20.07 -6.18 1.64
CA ALA A 199 19.89 -5.04 2.51
C ALA A 199 18.40 -4.81 2.82
N THR A 200 17.56 -4.83 1.79
CA THR A 200 16.11 -4.67 1.92
C THR A 200 15.50 -5.77 2.77
N VAL A 201 15.79 -7.04 2.49
CA VAL A 201 15.24 -8.18 3.27
C VAL A 201 15.72 -8.13 4.72
N THR A 202 16.99 -7.79 4.96
CA THR A 202 17.54 -7.69 6.30
C THR A 202 16.89 -6.55 7.09
N ALA A 203 16.71 -5.38 6.48
CA ALA A 203 16.02 -4.24 7.09
C ALA A 203 14.57 -4.59 7.47
N GLN A 204 13.86 -5.29 6.60
CA GLN A 204 12.51 -5.79 6.87
C GLN A 204 12.49 -6.81 8.03
N ALA A 205 13.53 -7.65 8.16
CA ALA A 205 13.63 -8.59 9.28
C ALA A 205 13.74 -7.86 10.63
N PHE A 206 14.50 -6.77 10.70
CA PHE A 206 14.56 -5.94 11.91
C PHE A 206 13.21 -5.30 12.25
N SER A 207 12.48 -4.82 11.24
CA SER A 207 11.11 -4.30 11.43
C SER A 207 10.16 -5.35 11.98
N ALA A 208 10.19 -6.55 11.39
CA ALA A 208 9.36 -7.67 11.82
C ALA A 208 9.69 -8.07 13.26
N LEU A 209 10.99 -8.19 13.58
CA LEU A 209 11.45 -8.52 14.93
C LEU A 209 11.03 -7.46 15.95
N TYR A 210 11.18 -6.18 15.62
CA TYR A 210 10.76 -5.10 16.51
C TYR A 210 9.24 -5.14 16.80
N CYS A 211 8.41 -5.26 15.75
CA CYS A 211 6.96 -5.39 15.91
C CYS A 211 6.59 -6.64 16.72
N PHE A 212 7.23 -7.77 16.47
CA PHE A 212 7.04 -9.02 17.21
C PHE A 212 7.33 -8.85 18.70
N MET A 213 8.48 -8.26 19.05
CA MET A 213 8.85 -8.02 20.45
C MET A 213 7.83 -7.15 21.20
N ILE A 214 7.23 -6.19 20.51
CA ILE A 214 6.19 -5.33 21.11
C ILE A 214 4.87 -6.10 21.24
N VAL A 215 4.45 -6.84 20.21
CA VAL A 215 3.21 -7.66 20.25
C VAL A 215 3.26 -8.67 21.40
N ARG A 216 4.41 -9.34 21.60
CA ARG A 216 4.59 -10.30 22.70
C ARG A 216 4.41 -9.70 24.10
N LYS A 217 4.59 -8.40 24.26
CA LYS A 217 4.41 -7.67 25.53
C LYS A 217 2.96 -7.26 25.81
N ILE A 218 2.04 -7.57 24.89
CA ILE A 218 0.63 -7.19 24.97
C ILE A 218 -0.18 -8.41 25.40
N ASP A 219 -0.54 -8.50 26.67
CA ASP A 219 -1.21 -9.69 27.26
C ASP A 219 -2.51 -10.09 26.56
N ILE A 220 -3.28 -9.12 26.09
CA ILE A 220 -4.59 -9.36 25.44
C ILE A 220 -4.48 -10.05 24.07
N VAL A 221 -3.31 -10.05 23.44
CA VAL A 221 -3.01 -10.74 22.16
C VAL A 221 -1.90 -11.79 22.32
N HIS A 222 -1.49 -12.06 23.57
CA HIS A 222 -0.57 -13.15 23.83
C HIS A 222 -1.28 -14.48 23.58
N THR A 223 -0.81 -15.23 22.58
CA THR A 223 -1.41 -16.51 22.16
C THR A 223 -0.75 -17.68 22.86
N SER A 224 -1.56 -18.64 23.33
CA SER A 224 -1.16 -19.94 23.86
C SER A 224 -1.38 -21.04 22.81
N LYS A 225 -0.96 -22.27 23.12
CA LYS A 225 -1.20 -23.42 22.21
C LYS A 225 -2.70 -23.68 22.01
N GLU A 226 -3.52 -23.45 23.00
CA GLU A 226 -4.98 -23.63 22.98
C GLU A 226 -5.66 -22.67 21.99
N ASP A 227 -5.08 -21.49 21.75
CA ASP A 227 -5.64 -20.51 20.82
C ASP A 227 -5.50 -20.94 19.34
N PHE A 228 -4.63 -21.93 19.05
CA PHE A 228 -4.47 -22.52 17.72
C PHE A 228 -5.40 -23.71 17.45
N GLU A 229 -6.20 -24.13 18.45
CA GLU A 229 -7.19 -25.18 18.25
C GLU A 229 -8.22 -24.77 17.19
N THR A 230 -8.66 -25.75 16.41
CA THR A 230 -9.59 -25.52 15.31
C THR A 230 -10.91 -24.94 15.79
N VAL A 231 -11.21 -23.72 15.38
CA VAL A 231 -12.50 -23.05 15.62
C VAL A 231 -13.33 -23.12 14.34
N PRO A 232 -14.50 -23.80 14.37
CA PRO A 232 -15.35 -23.94 13.19
C PRO A 232 -15.68 -22.55 12.58
N GLY A 233 -15.43 -22.39 11.29
CA GLY A 233 -15.76 -21.18 10.53
C GLY A 233 -14.80 -19.99 10.70
N LEU A 234 -13.89 -19.97 11.67
CA LEU A 234 -12.98 -18.84 11.90
C LEU A 234 -12.04 -18.59 10.72
N ASN A 235 -11.37 -19.64 10.23
CA ASN A 235 -10.49 -19.53 9.06
C ASN A 235 -11.23 -19.07 7.82
N ARG A 236 -12.45 -19.58 7.59
CA ARG A 236 -13.30 -19.15 6.48
C ARG A 236 -13.66 -17.66 6.62
N LYS A 237 -13.94 -17.19 7.83
CA LYS A 237 -14.25 -15.78 8.09
C LYS A 237 -13.03 -14.89 7.86
N LEU A 238 -11.85 -15.28 8.34
CA LEU A 238 -10.60 -14.54 8.12
C LEU A 238 -10.25 -14.47 6.62
N LEU A 239 -10.27 -15.61 5.92
CA LEU A 239 -10.02 -15.65 4.48
C LEU A 239 -11.09 -14.89 3.69
N GLY A 240 -12.36 -14.95 4.11
CA GLY A 240 -13.45 -14.19 3.50
C GLY A 240 -13.29 -12.66 3.65
N LEU A 241 -12.52 -12.20 4.63
CA LEU A 241 -12.15 -10.79 4.78
C LEU A 241 -10.86 -10.45 4.01
N GLY A 242 -9.87 -11.34 4.02
CA GLY A 242 -8.57 -11.09 3.42
C GLY A 242 -8.53 -11.29 1.90
N ALA A 243 -9.12 -12.36 1.40
CA ALA A 243 -9.05 -12.68 -0.04
C ALA A 243 -9.65 -11.59 -0.95
N PRO A 244 -10.81 -10.97 -0.64
CA PRO A 244 -11.31 -9.89 -1.49
C PRO A 244 -10.37 -8.68 -1.54
N ILE A 245 -9.68 -8.33 -0.45
CA ILE A 245 -8.72 -7.23 -0.43
C ILE A 245 -7.50 -7.58 -1.30
N LEU A 246 -6.99 -8.81 -1.17
CA LEU A 246 -5.92 -9.31 -2.04
C LEU A 246 -6.32 -9.20 -3.53
N PHE A 247 -7.50 -9.71 -3.89
CA PHE A 247 -7.96 -9.63 -5.29
C PHE A 247 -8.16 -8.20 -5.76
N GLN A 248 -8.63 -7.30 -4.89
CA GLN A 248 -8.73 -5.87 -5.19
C GLN A 248 -7.36 -5.30 -5.58
N ASP A 249 -6.32 -5.55 -4.77
CA ASP A 249 -4.98 -5.02 -5.01
C ASP A 249 -4.37 -5.58 -6.31
N VAL A 250 -4.59 -6.87 -6.59
CA VAL A 250 -4.16 -7.50 -7.85
C VAL A 250 -4.88 -6.87 -9.05
N ILE A 251 -6.20 -6.71 -8.99
CA ILE A 251 -7.00 -6.12 -10.08
C ILE A 251 -6.56 -4.68 -10.38
N ILE A 252 -6.35 -3.87 -9.34
CA ILE A 252 -5.87 -2.49 -9.49
C ILE A 252 -4.48 -2.47 -10.14
N SER A 253 -3.57 -3.36 -9.71
CA SER A 253 -2.22 -3.47 -10.27
C SER A 253 -2.24 -3.87 -11.74
N VAL A 254 -3.08 -4.84 -12.13
CA VAL A 254 -3.28 -5.23 -13.54
C VAL A 254 -3.83 -4.06 -14.36
N GLY A 255 -4.74 -3.27 -13.79
CA GLY A 255 -5.24 -2.04 -14.42
C GLY A 255 -4.14 -1.01 -14.70
N GLY A 256 -3.22 -0.82 -13.74
CA GLY A 256 -2.04 0.05 -13.91
C GLY A 256 -1.12 -0.44 -15.03
N LEU A 257 -0.86 -1.76 -15.10
CA LEU A 257 -0.06 -2.35 -16.18
C LEU A 257 -0.71 -2.17 -17.56
N ALA A 258 -2.04 -2.31 -17.65
CA ALA A 258 -2.77 -2.10 -18.90
C ALA A 258 -2.67 -0.65 -19.40
N VAL A 259 -2.77 0.32 -18.50
CA VAL A 259 -2.56 1.74 -18.83
C VAL A 259 -1.12 2.00 -19.23
N GLN A 260 -0.15 1.43 -18.54
CA GLN A 260 1.27 1.56 -18.89
C GLN A 260 1.56 1.03 -20.30
N PHE A 261 0.92 -0.07 -20.70
CA PHE A 261 1.02 -0.59 -22.08
C PHE A 261 0.53 0.42 -23.11
N VAL A 262 -0.59 1.10 -22.85
CA VAL A 262 -1.12 2.15 -23.74
C VAL A 262 -0.17 3.35 -23.79
N ILE A 263 0.35 3.79 -22.64
CA ILE A 263 1.26 4.93 -22.54
C ILE A 263 2.55 4.70 -23.31
N ASN A 264 3.09 3.49 -23.31
CA ASN A 264 4.30 3.14 -24.05
C ASN A 264 4.15 3.36 -25.57
N GLY A 265 2.93 3.36 -26.09
CA GLY A 265 2.62 3.67 -27.48
C GLY A 265 2.74 5.15 -27.87
N TYR A 266 2.80 6.09 -26.88
CA TYR A 266 2.87 7.54 -27.15
C TYR A 266 4.30 8.11 -27.28
N GLY A 267 5.30 7.24 -27.15
CA GLY A 267 6.69 7.61 -27.33
C GLY A 267 7.40 8.05 -26.05
N PHE A 268 8.72 8.14 -26.15
CA PHE A 268 9.62 8.29 -25.00
C PHE A 268 9.35 9.50 -24.12
N LEU A 269 9.13 10.69 -24.71
CA LEU A 269 8.94 11.92 -23.94
C LEU A 269 7.64 11.89 -23.12
N PHE A 270 6.59 11.27 -23.69
CA PHE A 270 5.31 11.12 -22.99
C PHE A 270 5.44 10.14 -21.81
N VAL A 271 6.09 8.99 -22.05
CA VAL A 271 6.38 8.00 -21.00
C VAL A 271 7.20 8.64 -19.86
N ALA A 272 8.22 9.40 -20.19
CA ALA A 272 9.07 10.08 -19.19
C ALA A 272 8.27 11.07 -18.33
N GLY A 273 7.42 11.90 -18.94
CA GLY A 273 6.57 12.85 -18.22
C GLY A 273 5.53 12.17 -17.32
N PHE A 274 4.89 11.13 -17.84
CA PHE A 274 3.93 10.32 -17.08
C PHE A 274 4.60 9.64 -15.88
N THR A 275 5.77 9.05 -16.09
CA THR A 275 6.54 8.37 -15.02
C THR A 275 7.00 9.35 -13.94
N ALA A 276 7.48 10.54 -14.31
CA ALA A 276 7.86 11.56 -13.34
C ALA A 276 6.68 11.96 -12.45
N THR A 277 5.48 12.13 -13.03
CA THR A 277 4.28 12.43 -12.27
C THR A 277 3.88 11.28 -11.35
N ASN A 278 3.96 10.02 -11.82
CA ASN A 278 3.62 8.86 -10.99
C ASN A 278 4.55 8.68 -9.79
N LYS A 279 5.84 9.01 -9.91
CA LYS A 279 6.75 9.01 -8.75
C LYS A 279 6.30 10.01 -7.67
N LEU A 280 5.87 11.20 -8.08
CA LEU A 280 5.33 12.19 -7.15
C LEU A 280 3.96 11.79 -6.61
N TYR A 281 3.08 11.26 -7.45
CA TYR A 281 1.76 10.76 -7.06
C TYR A 281 1.85 9.71 -5.95
N GLY A 282 2.78 8.76 -6.02
CA GLY A 282 3.00 7.77 -4.98
C GLY A 282 3.16 8.39 -3.58
N VAL A 283 3.83 9.56 -3.47
CA VAL A 283 3.95 10.29 -2.19
C VAL A 283 2.61 10.89 -1.77
N LEU A 284 1.84 11.46 -2.71
CA LEU A 284 0.54 12.09 -2.43
C LEU A 284 -0.50 11.08 -1.93
N GLU A 285 -0.45 9.86 -2.44
CA GLU A 285 -1.34 8.76 -2.08
C GLU A 285 -1.08 8.22 -0.66
N MET A 286 0.16 8.35 -0.14
CA MET A 286 0.55 7.80 1.19
C MET A 286 -0.34 8.31 2.32
N ALA A 287 -0.79 9.57 2.26
CA ALA A 287 -1.68 10.13 3.27
C ALA A 287 -3.08 9.49 3.17
N ALA A 288 -3.61 9.25 1.97
CA ALA A 288 -4.90 8.60 1.76
C ALA A 288 -4.89 7.15 2.29
N ILE A 289 -3.83 6.39 2.00
CA ILE A 289 -3.62 5.03 2.53
C ILE A 289 -3.58 5.04 4.06
N SER A 290 -2.91 6.03 4.66
CA SER A 290 -2.78 6.15 6.11
C SER A 290 -4.12 6.47 6.79
N TYR A 291 -4.95 7.30 6.19
CA TYR A 291 -6.35 7.47 6.59
C TYR A 291 -7.13 6.17 6.49
N GLY A 292 -6.92 5.40 5.42
CA GLY A 292 -7.53 4.09 5.24
C GLY A 292 -7.29 3.17 6.42
N TYR A 293 -6.05 2.96 6.83
CA TYR A 293 -5.71 2.15 8.00
C TYR A 293 -6.35 2.66 9.30
N ALA A 294 -6.37 3.99 9.49
CA ALA A 294 -6.99 4.59 10.67
C ALA A 294 -8.49 4.32 10.72
N ILE A 295 -9.16 4.43 9.57
CA ILE A 295 -10.60 4.23 9.43
C ILE A 295 -10.97 2.77 9.63
N VAL A 296 -10.25 1.81 9.04
CA VAL A 296 -10.49 0.37 9.25
C VAL A 296 -10.45 0.04 10.74
N SER A 297 -9.42 0.50 11.44
CA SER A 297 -9.26 0.25 12.88
C SER A 297 -10.35 0.96 13.70
N TYR A 298 -10.67 2.22 13.38
CA TYR A 298 -11.69 3.00 14.06
C TYR A 298 -13.08 2.37 13.89
N VAL A 299 -13.47 2.05 12.66
CA VAL A 299 -14.76 1.46 12.33
C VAL A 299 -14.88 0.08 12.94
N GLY A 300 -13.86 -0.78 12.79
CA GLY A 300 -13.85 -2.12 13.35
C GLY A 300 -14.03 -2.14 14.87
N GLN A 301 -13.26 -1.31 15.61
CA GLN A 301 -13.41 -1.22 17.07
C GLN A 301 -14.79 -0.68 17.48
N ASN A 302 -15.32 0.35 16.81
CA ASN A 302 -16.63 0.90 17.15
C ASN A 302 -17.76 -0.03 16.75
N LEU A 303 -17.64 -0.80 15.68
CA LEU A 303 -18.60 -1.84 15.30
C LEU A 303 -18.64 -2.95 16.37
N GLY A 304 -17.46 -3.45 16.77
CA GLY A 304 -17.36 -4.43 17.84
C GLY A 304 -17.98 -3.96 19.17
N ALA A 305 -17.83 -2.67 19.48
CA ALA A 305 -18.43 -2.05 20.66
C ALA A 305 -19.92 -1.68 20.51
N GLY A 306 -20.57 -1.97 19.37
CA GLY A 306 -21.96 -1.62 19.10
C GLY A 306 -22.24 -0.11 18.95
N LYS A 307 -21.21 0.71 18.69
CA LYS A 307 -21.31 2.19 18.67
C LYS A 307 -21.52 2.75 17.26
N ILE A 308 -22.66 2.43 16.65
CA ILE A 308 -22.95 2.77 15.24
C ILE A 308 -22.96 4.28 15.00
N ASP A 309 -23.51 5.09 15.92
CA ASP A 309 -23.52 6.56 15.78
C ASP A 309 -22.10 7.15 15.77
N ARG A 310 -21.18 6.51 16.51
CA ARG A 310 -19.77 6.92 16.47
C ARG A 310 -19.14 6.59 15.13
N ILE A 311 -19.51 5.47 14.50
CA ILE A 311 -19.03 5.13 13.15
C ILE A 311 -19.45 6.23 12.17
N LYS A 312 -20.73 6.60 12.14
CA LYS A 312 -21.24 7.68 11.26
C LYS A 312 -20.49 8.98 11.48
N LYS A 313 -20.41 9.42 12.75
CA LYS A 313 -19.69 10.64 13.10
C LYS A 313 -18.22 10.58 12.71
N GLY A 314 -17.56 9.42 12.90
CA GLY A 314 -16.18 9.20 12.53
C GLY A 314 -15.94 9.27 11.02
N ILE A 315 -16.83 8.69 10.22
CA ILE A 315 -16.70 8.72 8.75
C ILE A 315 -16.94 10.13 8.21
N HIS A 316 -17.95 10.87 8.70
CA HIS A 316 -18.11 12.28 8.32
C HIS A 316 -16.89 13.12 8.71
N THR A 317 -16.35 12.90 9.89
CA THR A 317 -15.13 13.59 10.35
C THR A 317 -13.93 13.20 9.47
N SER A 318 -13.78 11.91 9.12
CA SER A 318 -12.70 11.43 8.25
C SER A 318 -12.81 12.03 6.85
N ALA A 319 -14.01 12.11 6.28
CA ALA A 319 -14.24 12.73 4.98
C ALA A 319 -13.85 14.22 4.99
N PHE A 320 -14.21 14.95 6.04
CA PHE A 320 -13.82 16.35 6.20
C PHE A 320 -12.31 16.53 6.34
N LEU A 321 -11.64 15.70 7.18
CA LEU A 321 -10.18 15.73 7.33
C LEU A 321 -9.47 15.35 6.03
N ALA A 322 -9.97 14.33 5.33
CA ALA A 322 -9.46 13.90 4.05
C ALA A 322 -9.57 15.00 2.98
N PHE A 323 -10.71 15.71 2.94
CA PHE A 323 -10.90 16.88 2.08
C PHE A 323 -9.89 17.99 2.40
N LEU A 324 -9.75 18.38 3.67
CA LEU A 324 -8.78 19.40 4.07
C LEU A 324 -7.35 19.02 3.71
N THR A 325 -6.96 17.76 3.99
CA THR A 325 -5.61 17.28 3.69
C THR A 325 -5.36 17.25 2.19
N SER A 326 -6.31 16.74 1.39
CA SER A 326 -6.19 16.74 -0.08
C SER A 326 -6.12 18.15 -0.64
N ALA A 327 -6.92 19.09 -0.13
CA ALA A 327 -6.88 20.49 -0.55
C ALA A 327 -5.54 21.15 -0.22
N CYS A 328 -5.00 20.94 0.98
CA CYS A 328 -3.67 21.44 1.34
C CYS A 328 -2.57 20.88 0.42
N ILE A 329 -2.61 19.57 0.16
CA ILE A 329 -1.65 18.90 -0.73
C ILE A 329 -1.81 19.42 -2.16
N SER A 330 -3.05 19.59 -2.66
CA SER A 330 -3.30 20.14 -3.99
C SER A 330 -2.74 21.56 -4.14
N ILE A 331 -2.97 22.42 -3.16
CA ILE A 331 -2.39 23.77 -3.15
C ILE A 331 -0.86 23.71 -3.17
N MET A 332 -0.25 22.85 -2.36
CA MET A 332 1.21 22.66 -2.37
C MET A 332 1.70 22.17 -3.74
N MET A 333 0.96 21.28 -4.40
CA MET A 333 1.34 20.81 -5.75
C MET A 333 1.20 21.91 -6.80
N PHE A 334 0.21 22.78 -6.72
CA PHE A 334 0.11 23.94 -7.62
C PHE A 334 1.23 24.94 -7.40
N LEU A 335 1.69 25.14 -6.17
CA LEU A 335 2.76 26.10 -5.85
C LEU A 335 4.16 25.52 -6.16
N PHE A 336 4.40 24.27 -5.80
CA PHE A 336 5.74 23.69 -5.83
C PHE A 336 5.87 22.50 -6.80
N GLY A 337 4.79 21.96 -7.35
CA GLY A 337 4.79 20.72 -8.13
C GLY A 337 5.68 20.76 -9.35
N LYS A 338 5.71 21.91 -10.07
CA LYS A 338 6.60 22.07 -11.23
C LYS A 338 8.08 22.00 -10.82
N PHE A 339 8.43 22.62 -9.69
CA PHE A 339 9.77 22.53 -9.11
C PHE A 339 10.10 21.10 -8.68
N LEU A 340 9.18 20.42 -7.98
CA LEU A 340 9.38 19.03 -7.56
C LEU A 340 9.54 18.10 -8.76
N LEU A 341 8.74 18.25 -9.81
CA LEU A 341 8.87 17.47 -11.04
C LEU A 341 10.22 17.69 -11.73
N SER A 342 10.73 18.94 -11.76
CA SER A 342 12.02 19.24 -12.36
C SER A 342 13.19 18.53 -11.70
N MET A 343 13.05 18.10 -10.43
CA MET A 343 14.08 17.32 -9.74
C MET A 343 14.20 15.87 -10.28
N PHE A 344 13.16 15.35 -10.94
CA PHE A 344 13.15 14.01 -11.55
C PHE A 344 13.51 14.01 -13.03
N ILE A 345 13.58 15.21 -13.66
CA ILE A 345 13.75 15.35 -15.09
C ILE A 345 15.15 15.92 -15.35
N SER A 346 15.98 15.17 -16.07
CA SER A 346 17.33 15.57 -16.45
C SER A 346 17.59 15.22 -17.93
N GLY A 347 18.53 15.91 -18.58
CA GLY A 347 18.92 15.65 -19.96
C GLY A 347 19.01 16.92 -20.82
N ASP A 348 18.80 16.78 -22.12
CA ASP A 348 18.79 17.91 -23.07
C ASP A 348 17.72 18.94 -22.64
N PRO A 349 18.07 20.25 -22.59
CA PRO A 349 17.16 21.29 -22.10
C PRO A 349 15.81 21.33 -22.85
N THR A 350 15.82 21.10 -24.16
CA THR A 350 14.59 21.12 -24.98
C THR A 350 13.68 19.95 -24.69
N GLN A 351 14.26 18.76 -24.54
CA GLN A 351 13.51 17.55 -24.17
C GLN A 351 13.02 17.62 -22.73
N ALA A 352 13.85 18.11 -21.81
CA ALA A 352 13.50 18.28 -20.40
C ALA A 352 12.31 19.23 -20.22
N GLU A 353 12.24 20.31 -20.97
CA GLU A 353 11.12 21.25 -20.95
C GLU A 353 9.82 20.59 -21.47
N GLN A 354 9.89 19.82 -22.56
CA GLN A 354 8.74 19.07 -23.07
C GLN A 354 8.24 18.04 -22.08
N VAL A 355 9.13 17.23 -21.49
CA VAL A 355 8.81 16.25 -20.46
C VAL A 355 8.18 16.93 -19.24
N LEU A 356 8.73 18.06 -18.79
CA LEU A 356 8.18 18.84 -17.69
C LEU A 356 6.78 19.38 -17.99
N GLY A 357 6.55 19.81 -19.23
CA GLY A 357 5.23 20.27 -19.70
C GLY A 357 4.17 19.16 -19.60
N ILE A 358 4.49 17.96 -20.09
CA ILE A 358 3.63 16.77 -20.01
C ILE A 358 3.36 16.39 -18.55
N ALA A 359 4.43 16.29 -17.75
CA ALA A 359 4.34 15.92 -16.35
C ALA A 359 3.52 16.93 -15.54
N TRP A 360 3.71 18.23 -15.76
CA TRP A 360 2.97 19.29 -15.10
C TRP A 360 1.48 19.27 -15.46
N HIS A 361 1.17 19.05 -16.74
CA HIS A 361 -0.22 18.96 -17.19
C HIS A 361 -0.93 17.80 -16.48
N TYR A 362 -0.33 16.62 -16.45
CA TYR A 362 -0.88 15.45 -15.76
C TYR A 362 -1.01 15.68 -14.24
N LEU A 363 0.05 16.20 -13.58
CA LEU A 363 0.02 16.51 -12.14
C LEU A 363 -1.08 17.50 -11.78
N SER A 364 -1.28 18.53 -12.60
CA SER A 364 -2.31 19.57 -12.39
C SER A 364 -3.72 18.97 -12.41
N ILE A 365 -3.98 18.06 -13.34
CA ILE A 365 -5.26 17.34 -13.42
C ILE A 365 -5.44 16.45 -12.18
N MET A 366 -4.42 15.68 -11.79
CA MET A 366 -4.48 14.82 -10.60
C MET A 366 -4.67 15.63 -9.32
N ALA A 367 -3.92 16.73 -9.16
CA ALA A 367 -4.02 17.59 -7.99
C ALA A 367 -5.41 18.23 -7.87
N SER A 368 -6.03 18.66 -8.98
CA SER A 368 -7.39 19.21 -8.98
C SER A 368 -8.44 18.22 -8.49
N CYS A 369 -8.23 16.94 -8.72
CA CYS A 369 -9.17 15.87 -8.41
C CYS A 369 -8.74 14.99 -7.21
N LEU A 370 -7.67 15.38 -6.51
CA LEU A 370 -7.09 14.56 -5.43
C LEU A 370 -8.09 14.25 -4.30
N CYS A 371 -9.05 15.14 -4.04
CA CYS A 371 -10.11 14.92 -3.05
C CYS A 371 -10.96 13.67 -3.35
N ILE A 372 -11.14 13.30 -4.62
CA ILE A 372 -11.90 12.11 -5.03
C ILE A 372 -11.15 10.85 -4.57
N LEU A 373 -9.83 10.78 -4.78
CA LEU A 373 -8.99 9.70 -4.29
C LEU A 373 -9.09 9.53 -2.76
N TYR A 374 -9.04 10.64 -2.03
CA TYR A 374 -9.13 10.60 -0.58
C TYR A 374 -10.50 10.12 -0.09
N PHE A 375 -11.59 10.54 -0.74
CA PHE A 375 -12.93 10.01 -0.44
C PHE A 375 -13.03 8.53 -0.78
N LEU A 376 -12.44 8.08 -1.89
CA LEU A 376 -12.36 6.67 -2.24
C LEU A 376 -11.77 5.84 -1.09
N TYR A 377 -10.60 6.24 -0.56
CA TYR A 377 -9.97 5.56 0.57
C TYR A 377 -10.81 5.61 1.85
N VAL A 378 -11.47 6.72 2.15
CA VAL A 378 -12.36 6.85 3.33
C VAL A 378 -13.50 5.83 3.27
N TYR A 379 -14.25 5.80 2.17
CA TYR A 379 -15.43 4.95 2.05
C TYR A 379 -15.07 3.47 1.82
N ARG A 380 -14.00 3.19 1.10
CA ARG A 380 -13.44 1.85 0.96
C ARG A 380 -13.09 1.25 2.32
N SER A 381 -12.35 1.98 3.11
CA SER A 381 -11.90 1.56 4.43
C SER A 381 -13.03 1.50 5.44
N ALA A 382 -14.06 2.35 5.31
CA ALA A 382 -15.26 2.28 6.11
C ALA A 382 -16.00 0.95 5.89
N LEU A 383 -16.20 0.55 4.64
CA LEU A 383 -16.83 -0.73 4.30
C LEU A 383 -16.00 -1.92 4.77
N GLN A 384 -14.67 -1.87 4.59
CA GLN A 384 -13.75 -2.90 5.11
C GLN A 384 -13.89 -3.02 6.63
N GLY A 385 -13.85 -1.91 7.37
CA GLY A 385 -14.02 -1.90 8.84
C GLY A 385 -15.38 -2.45 9.31
N LEU A 386 -16.45 -2.26 8.52
CA LEU A 386 -17.76 -2.88 8.74
C LEU A 386 -17.75 -4.41 8.49
N GLY A 387 -16.65 -4.96 7.98
CA GLY A 387 -16.54 -6.38 7.64
C GLY A 387 -17.05 -6.73 6.23
N ASN A 388 -17.36 -5.74 5.41
CA ASN A 388 -17.75 -5.96 4.03
C ASN A 388 -16.55 -5.64 3.11
N THR A 389 -15.82 -6.68 2.70
CA THR A 389 -14.65 -6.56 1.82
C THR A 389 -14.97 -6.84 0.35
N MET A 390 -16.16 -7.41 0.07
CA MET A 390 -16.60 -7.70 -1.30
C MET A 390 -16.92 -6.43 -2.09
N LEU A 391 -17.58 -5.44 -1.48
CA LEU A 391 -17.89 -4.17 -2.14
C LEU A 391 -16.62 -3.35 -2.47
N PRO A 392 -15.64 -3.23 -1.57
CA PRO A 392 -14.30 -2.74 -1.90
C PRO A 392 -13.64 -3.48 -3.07
N MET A 393 -13.69 -4.81 -3.10
CA MET A 393 -13.15 -5.58 -4.23
C MET A 393 -13.87 -5.23 -5.55
N LEU A 394 -15.21 -5.15 -5.54
CA LEU A 394 -15.97 -4.73 -6.71
C LEU A 394 -15.62 -3.30 -7.15
N SER A 395 -15.30 -2.39 -6.22
CA SER A 395 -14.79 -1.06 -6.59
C SER A 395 -13.48 -1.14 -7.36
N GLY A 396 -12.59 -2.07 -7.02
CA GLY A 396 -11.37 -2.34 -7.79
C GLY A 396 -11.66 -2.83 -9.22
N VAL A 397 -12.70 -3.66 -9.39
CA VAL A 397 -13.16 -4.09 -10.72
C VAL A 397 -13.67 -2.89 -11.52
N VAL A 398 -14.46 -2.01 -10.90
CA VAL A 398 -14.93 -0.76 -11.55
C VAL A 398 -13.75 0.13 -11.94
N GLU A 399 -12.77 0.31 -11.02
CA GLU A 399 -11.55 1.07 -11.33
C GLU A 399 -10.81 0.50 -12.55
N PHE A 400 -10.65 -0.81 -12.61
CA PHE A 400 -10.00 -1.48 -13.74
C PHE A 400 -10.70 -1.17 -15.07
N PHE A 401 -12.01 -1.45 -15.16
CA PHE A 401 -12.74 -1.27 -16.42
C PHE A 401 -12.84 0.19 -16.83
N VAL A 402 -13.08 1.10 -15.89
CA VAL A 402 -13.17 2.54 -16.19
C VAL A 402 -11.80 3.08 -16.60
N ARG A 403 -10.73 2.71 -15.86
CA ARG A 403 -9.35 3.14 -16.15
C ARG A 403 -8.92 2.70 -17.54
N VAL A 404 -9.05 1.41 -17.85
CA VAL A 404 -8.66 0.85 -19.16
C VAL A 404 -9.55 1.40 -20.26
N GLY A 405 -10.88 1.46 -20.06
CA GLY A 405 -11.82 2.01 -21.03
C GLY A 405 -11.53 3.45 -21.39
N VAL A 406 -11.31 4.31 -20.38
CA VAL A 406 -10.97 5.72 -20.63
C VAL A 406 -9.58 5.86 -21.27
N ALA A 407 -8.58 5.08 -20.84
CA ALA A 407 -7.25 5.11 -21.43
C ALA A 407 -7.23 4.70 -22.91
N LEU A 408 -8.11 3.83 -23.34
CA LEU A 408 -8.22 3.38 -24.75
C LEU A 408 -9.12 4.29 -25.59
N LEU A 409 -10.24 4.77 -25.03
CA LEU A 409 -11.25 5.48 -25.79
C LEU A 409 -11.03 6.99 -25.83
N LEU A 410 -10.75 7.61 -24.68
CA LEU A 410 -10.71 9.07 -24.60
C LEU A 410 -9.58 9.72 -25.44
N PRO A 411 -8.39 9.11 -25.59
CA PRO A 411 -7.37 9.63 -26.51
C PRO A 411 -7.78 9.69 -27.97
N GLN A 412 -8.76 8.90 -28.39
CA GLN A 412 -9.27 8.94 -29.77
C GLN A 412 -10.05 10.23 -30.06
N PHE A 413 -10.58 10.90 -29.02
CA PHE A 413 -11.40 12.12 -29.15
C PHE A 413 -10.60 13.40 -28.85
N ILE A 414 -9.73 13.37 -27.83
CA ILE A 414 -9.00 14.57 -27.37
C ILE A 414 -7.47 14.43 -27.42
N GLY A 415 -6.98 13.41 -28.15
CA GLY A 415 -5.55 13.16 -28.29
C GLY A 415 -4.94 12.52 -27.03
N GLN A 416 -3.61 12.40 -27.04
CA GLN A 416 -2.83 11.71 -26.00
C GLN A 416 -3.12 12.19 -24.56
N ASN A 417 -3.51 13.45 -24.39
CA ASN A 417 -3.86 14.01 -23.07
C ASN A 417 -5.10 13.37 -22.47
N GLY A 418 -5.92 12.68 -23.26
CA GLY A 418 -7.07 11.93 -22.78
C GLY A 418 -6.73 10.86 -21.75
N ILE A 419 -5.51 10.30 -21.82
CA ILE A 419 -5.08 9.25 -20.89
C ILE A 419 -4.91 9.76 -19.45
N PHE A 420 -4.66 11.05 -19.25
CA PHE A 420 -4.53 11.65 -17.92
C PHE A 420 -5.82 11.61 -17.10
N TYR A 421 -6.97 11.47 -17.77
CA TYR A 421 -8.27 11.37 -17.11
C TYR A 421 -8.62 9.93 -16.71
N ALA A 422 -7.85 8.93 -17.14
CA ALA A 422 -8.12 7.53 -16.86
C ALA A 422 -8.15 7.23 -15.34
N GLU A 423 -7.16 7.74 -14.60
CA GLU A 423 -7.09 7.59 -13.14
C GLU A 423 -8.27 8.28 -12.45
N ILE A 424 -8.58 9.51 -12.83
CA ILE A 424 -9.64 10.32 -12.20
C ILE A 424 -11.01 9.71 -12.45
N ALA A 425 -11.25 9.24 -13.67
CA ALA A 425 -12.50 8.56 -14.00
C ALA A 425 -12.66 7.27 -13.18
N ALA A 426 -11.57 6.50 -13.03
CA ALA A 426 -11.54 5.29 -12.21
C ALA A 426 -11.87 5.61 -10.74
N TRP A 427 -11.19 6.61 -10.14
CA TRP A 427 -11.48 7.05 -8.77
C TRP A 427 -12.92 7.51 -8.61
N THR A 428 -13.46 8.25 -9.57
CA THR A 428 -14.83 8.76 -9.54
C THR A 428 -15.84 7.62 -9.56
N GLY A 429 -15.69 6.67 -10.50
CA GLY A 429 -16.58 5.51 -10.59
C GLY A 429 -16.58 4.66 -9.33
N ALA A 430 -15.39 4.36 -8.81
CA ALA A 430 -15.24 3.60 -7.58
C ALA A 430 -15.78 4.36 -6.35
N THR A 431 -15.52 5.67 -6.24
CA THR A 431 -16.01 6.49 -5.12
C THR A 431 -17.53 6.51 -5.09
N VAL A 432 -18.20 6.70 -6.24
CA VAL A 432 -19.66 6.68 -6.32
C VAL A 432 -20.21 5.33 -5.82
N LEU A 433 -19.65 4.21 -6.30
CA LEU A 433 -20.04 2.88 -5.87
C LEU A 433 -19.87 2.72 -4.33
N LEU A 434 -18.72 3.12 -3.80
CA LEU A 434 -18.38 2.96 -2.38
C LEU A 434 -19.22 3.84 -1.47
N VAL A 435 -19.48 5.10 -1.85
CA VAL A 435 -20.34 6.01 -1.09
C VAL A 435 -21.76 5.46 -1.00
N VAL A 436 -22.35 5.08 -2.13
CA VAL A 436 -23.71 4.50 -2.15
C VAL A 436 -23.74 3.22 -1.32
N SER A 437 -22.75 2.33 -1.52
CA SER A 437 -22.64 1.07 -0.77
C SER A 437 -22.49 1.27 0.73
N TYR A 438 -21.75 2.28 1.16
CA TYR A 438 -21.61 2.62 2.58
C TYR A 438 -22.94 3.02 3.21
N TYR A 439 -23.67 3.94 2.57
CA TYR A 439 -24.96 4.39 3.12
C TYR A 439 -26.02 3.29 3.13
N ILE A 440 -25.99 2.36 2.18
CA ILE A 440 -26.86 1.17 2.20
C ILE A 440 -26.43 0.22 3.32
N SER A 441 -25.12 -0.03 3.47
CA SER A 441 -24.59 -0.99 4.45
C SER A 441 -24.80 -0.52 5.89
N ILE A 442 -24.58 0.75 6.18
CA ILE A 442 -24.71 1.28 7.54
C ILE A 442 -26.17 1.24 8.04
N ARG A 443 -27.15 1.34 7.13
CA ARG A 443 -28.58 1.22 7.49
C ARG A 443 -28.96 -0.15 8.01
N LYS A 444 -28.23 -1.21 7.65
CA LYS A 444 -28.49 -2.58 8.14
C LYS A 444 -28.16 -2.76 9.62
N PHE A 445 -27.43 -1.84 10.20
CA PHE A 445 -27.03 -1.84 11.61
C PHE A 445 -27.89 -0.89 12.47
N MET A 446 -28.88 -0.23 11.88
CA MET A 446 -29.89 0.57 12.56
C MET A 446 -31.12 -0.26 12.85
#